data_67eff8a91c20f868491f284f1ab4f92c
#
_entry.id   67eff8a91c20f868491f284f1ab4f92c
#
_cell.length_a   1.000
_cell.length_b   1.000
_cell.length_c   1.000
_cell.angle_alpha   90.00
_cell.angle_beta   90.00
_cell.angle_gamma   90.00
#
_symmetry.space_group_name_H-M   'P 1'
#
loop_
_entity.id
_entity.type
_entity.pdbx_description
1 polymer ?
#
loop_
_entity_poly.entity_id
_entity_poly.type
_entity_poly.pdbx_seq_one_letter_code
_entity_poly.pdbx_strand_id
1 'polypeptide(L)'
;NLEISKVKQYLKLNESGIETPATVAVLGQENIIEAARKLNIYPLITKHNRAGKGLGVQLFQNEEELEAYVNSPLFESSVDGITLLQAYIKPSDGRIRRSEFINQKFLYTVSIDSSDGFQLCPADGCQIGKRPEQLETSEKFQITEPLPDGRREAYENFLKNAQIEVA
;
A
#
# COMPACT_ATOMS: atom_id res chain seq x y z
N ASN A 1 8.24 -9.80 -12.54
CA ASN A 1 8.71 -8.54 -11.99
C ASN A 1 7.91 -8.19 -10.73
N LEU A 2 8.60 -7.93 -9.61
CA LEU A 2 7.97 -7.59 -8.32
C LEU A 2 7.33 -6.20 -8.34
N GLU A 3 7.89 -5.24 -9.04
CA GLU A 3 7.40 -3.86 -9.08
C GLU A 3 5.97 -3.73 -9.59
N ILE A 4 5.57 -4.58 -10.53
CA ILE A 4 4.28 -4.45 -11.23
C ILE A 4 3.16 -5.34 -10.68
N SER A 5 3.42 -6.14 -9.64
CA SER A 5 2.40 -7.06 -9.09
C SER A 5 2.42 -7.09 -7.57
N LYS A 6 1.37 -6.52 -6.96
CA LYS A 6 1.17 -6.55 -5.51
C LYS A 6 0.99 -7.97 -4.97
N VAL A 7 0.38 -8.88 -5.76
CA VAL A 7 0.29 -10.30 -5.39
C VAL A 7 1.68 -10.89 -5.21
N LYS A 8 2.58 -10.66 -6.18
CA LYS A 8 3.96 -11.16 -6.08
C LYS A 8 4.72 -10.54 -4.92
N GLN A 9 4.53 -9.24 -4.67
CA GLN A 9 5.10 -8.55 -3.50
C GLN A 9 4.64 -9.21 -2.20
N TYR A 10 3.33 -9.39 -2.05
CA TYR A 10 2.74 -10.02 -0.87
C TYR A 10 3.29 -11.43 -0.62
N LEU A 11 3.28 -12.28 -1.64
CA LEU A 11 3.80 -13.65 -1.53
C LEU A 11 5.28 -13.64 -1.14
N LYS A 12 6.09 -12.77 -1.78
CA LYS A 12 7.53 -12.71 -1.51
C LYS A 12 7.86 -12.20 -0.11
N LEU A 13 7.10 -11.23 0.40
CA LEU A 13 7.23 -10.74 1.77
C LEU A 13 6.92 -11.85 2.78
N ASN A 14 5.81 -12.58 2.59
CA ASN A 14 5.42 -13.69 3.45
C ASN A 14 6.44 -14.85 3.43
N GLU A 15 6.92 -15.24 2.25
CA GLU A 15 8.00 -16.24 2.11
C GLU A 15 9.26 -15.86 2.89
N SER A 16 9.51 -14.56 3.03
CA SER A 16 10.66 -14.03 3.74
C SER A 16 10.41 -13.78 5.24
N GLY A 17 9.24 -14.19 5.76
CA GLY A 17 8.86 -14.01 7.16
C GLY A 17 8.56 -12.58 7.57
N ILE A 18 8.35 -11.67 6.60
CA ILE A 18 7.94 -10.30 6.88
C ILE A 18 6.42 -10.27 7.10
N GLU A 19 6.01 -9.82 8.27
CA GLU A 19 4.59 -9.66 8.59
C GLU A 19 3.88 -8.75 7.60
N THR A 20 2.75 -9.23 7.08
CA THR A 20 1.87 -8.48 6.18
C THR A 20 0.42 -8.61 6.64
N PRO A 21 -0.45 -7.62 6.38
CA PRO A 21 -1.86 -7.75 6.66
C PRO A 21 -2.47 -8.95 5.92
N ALA A 22 -3.44 -9.62 6.53
CA ALA A 22 -4.17 -10.71 5.88
C ALA A 22 -4.71 -10.23 4.53
N THR A 23 -4.38 -10.95 3.47
CA THR A 23 -4.66 -10.55 2.08
C THR A 23 -5.09 -11.74 1.25
N VAL A 24 -6.10 -11.55 0.40
CA VAL A 24 -6.50 -12.51 -0.63
C VAL A 24 -6.51 -11.82 -1.99
N ALA A 25 -6.02 -12.51 -3.01
CA ALA A 25 -6.08 -12.05 -4.40
C ALA A 25 -7.26 -12.73 -5.10
N VAL A 26 -8.06 -11.93 -5.80
CA VAL A 26 -9.30 -12.35 -6.44
C VAL A 26 -9.25 -12.02 -7.91
N LEU A 27 -9.49 -12.98 -8.78
CA LEU A 27 -9.66 -12.80 -10.21
C LEU A 27 -11.14 -12.67 -10.53
N GLY A 28 -11.51 -11.60 -11.23
CA GLY A 28 -12.89 -11.33 -11.64
C GLY A 28 -13.72 -10.66 -10.54
N GLN A 29 -14.56 -9.73 -10.96
CA GLN A 29 -15.46 -8.94 -10.09
C GLN A 29 -16.45 -9.85 -9.35
N GLU A 30 -16.97 -10.85 -10.02
CA GLU A 30 -17.97 -11.79 -9.54
C GLU A 30 -17.53 -12.61 -8.32
N ASN A 31 -16.23 -12.74 -8.12
CA ASN A 31 -15.66 -13.54 -7.04
C ASN A 31 -15.31 -12.71 -5.79
N ILE A 32 -15.41 -11.39 -5.84
CA ILE A 32 -14.94 -10.49 -4.78
C ILE A 32 -15.70 -10.71 -3.47
N ILE A 33 -17.02 -10.78 -3.53
CA ILE A 33 -17.86 -10.90 -2.32
C ILE A 33 -17.64 -12.24 -1.63
N GLU A 34 -17.58 -13.33 -2.40
CA GLU A 34 -17.30 -14.65 -1.84
C GLU A 34 -15.92 -14.70 -1.17
N ALA A 35 -14.92 -14.09 -1.79
CA ALA A 35 -13.58 -14.02 -1.23
C ALA A 35 -13.52 -13.17 0.04
N ALA A 36 -14.28 -12.05 0.10
CA ALA A 36 -14.39 -11.22 1.30
C ALA A 36 -15.05 -11.99 2.45
N ARG A 37 -16.10 -12.77 2.18
CA ARG A 37 -16.74 -13.66 3.17
C ARG A 37 -15.78 -14.70 3.73
N LYS A 38 -14.94 -15.28 2.87
CA LYS A 38 -13.91 -16.24 3.29
C LYS A 38 -12.80 -15.59 4.12
N LEU A 39 -12.40 -14.38 3.76
CA LEU A 39 -11.42 -13.59 4.53
C LEU A 39 -11.98 -13.20 5.90
N ASN A 40 -13.26 -12.83 5.96
CA ASN A 40 -14.04 -12.50 7.16
C ASN A 40 -13.37 -11.48 8.08
N ILE A 41 -12.79 -10.43 7.50
CA ILE A 41 -12.08 -9.37 8.22
C ILE A 41 -12.59 -8.01 7.73
N TYR A 42 -13.06 -7.18 8.66
CA TYR A 42 -13.40 -5.78 8.42
C TYR A 42 -12.85 -4.90 9.55
N PRO A 43 -12.49 -3.63 9.27
CA PRO A 43 -12.48 -3.00 7.94
C PRO A 43 -11.44 -3.62 7.01
N LEU A 44 -11.74 -3.64 5.71
CA LEU A 44 -10.81 -4.08 4.68
C LEU A 44 -10.64 -3.00 3.60
N ILE A 45 -9.56 -3.13 2.83
CA ILE A 45 -9.34 -2.32 1.64
C ILE A 45 -9.26 -3.20 0.39
N THR A 46 -9.79 -2.67 -0.71
CA THR A 46 -9.48 -3.20 -2.04
C THR A 46 -8.24 -2.51 -2.60
N LYS A 47 -7.51 -3.22 -3.45
CA LYS A 47 -6.37 -2.68 -4.20
C LYS A 47 -6.30 -3.34 -5.57
N HIS A 48 -6.00 -2.58 -6.61
CA HIS A 48 -5.64 -3.17 -7.89
C HIS A 48 -4.27 -3.84 -7.81
N ASN A 49 -4.13 -5.01 -8.41
CA ASN A 49 -2.82 -5.68 -8.47
C ASN A 49 -1.78 -4.82 -9.17
N ARG A 50 -2.17 -4.14 -10.26
CA ARG A 50 -1.29 -3.33 -11.10
C ARG A 50 -1.65 -1.84 -11.08
N ALA A 51 -1.58 -1.22 -9.90
CA ALA A 51 -1.71 0.22 -9.76
C ALA A 51 -0.72 0.75 -8.72
N GLY A 52 -0.40 2.02 -8.80
CA GLY A 52 0.46 2.73 -7.85
C GLY A 52 -0.23 3.94 -7.24
N LYS A 53 0.48 4.68 -6.37
CA LYS A 53 0.07 5.99 -5.82
C LYS A 53 -1.27 6.02 -5.09
N GLY A 54 -1.75 4.89 -4.58
CA GLY A 54 -3.08 4.80 -3.93
C GLY A 54 -4.27 4.70 -4.89
N LEU A 55 -4.04 4.67 -6.20
CA LEU A 55 -5.10 4.50 -7.19
C LEU A 55 -5.80 3.15 -7.01
N GLY A 56 -7.14 3.17 -7.03
CA GLY A 56 -7.97 1.98 -6.85
C GLY A 56 -7.97 1.41 -5.44
N VAL A 57 -7.47 2.17 -4.44
CA VAL A 57 -7.59 1.78 -3.02
C VAL A 57 -8.89 2.34 -2.46
N GLN A 58 -9.77 1.46 -1.99
CA GLN A 58 -11.05 1.80 -1.35
C GLN A 58 -11.13 1.10 0.01
N LEU A 59 -11.67 1.79 1.02
CA LEU A 59 -11.87 1.28 2.37
C LEU A 59 -13.35 0.94 2.58
N PHE A 60 -13.61 -0.22 3.16
CA PHE A 60 -14.95 -0.72 3.46
C PHE A 60 -15.04 -1.13 4.93
N GLN A 61 -16.06 -0.65 5.62
CA GLN A 61 -16.28 -0.95 7.03
C GLN A 61 -16.99 -2.29 7.24
N ASN A 62 -17.73 -2.74 6.25
CA ASN A 62 -18.55 -3.96 6.29
C ASN A 62 -18.78 -4.53 4.89
N GLU A 63 -19.46 -5.69 4.82
CA GLU A 63 -19.75 -6.38 3.57
C GLU A 63 -20.72 -5.60 2.70
N GLU A 64 -21.72 -4.93 3.30
CA GLU A 64 -22.74 -4.20 2.58
C GLU A 64 -22.16 -3.04 1.77
N GLU A 65 -21.19 -2.32 2.34
CA GLU A 65 -20.46 -1.25 1.63
C GLU A 65 -19.66 -1.82 0.46
N LEU A 66 -18.96 -2.94 0.67
CA LEU A 66 -18.19 -3.59 -0.38
C LEU A 66 -19.09 -4.10 -1.51
N GLU A 67 -20.22 -4.75 -1.18
CA GLU A 67 -21.17 -5.28 -2.15
C GLU A 67 -21.82 -4.15 -2.97
N ALA A 68 -22.21 -3.06 -2.30
CA ALA A 68 -22.74 -1.88 -2.97
C ALA A 68 -21.74 -1.28 -3.97
N TYR A 69 -20.47 -1.19 -3.61
CA TYR A 69 -19.42 -0.69 -4.49
C TYR A 69 -19.15 -1.64 -5.67
N VAL A 70 -18.97 -2.93 -5.39
CA VAL A 70 -18.68 -3.94 -6.43
C VAL A 70 -19.77 -4.01 -7.47
N ASN A 71 -21.04 -3.85 -7.07
CA ASN A 71 -22.19 -3.89 -7.97
C ASN A 71 -22.53 -2.52 -8.61
N SER A 72 -21.77 -1.48 -8.29
CA SER A 72 -22.01 -0.12 -8.81
C SER A 72 -21.26 0.13 -10.13
N PRO A 73 -21.71 1.13 -10.91
CA PRO A 73 -20.96 1.61 -12.09
C PRO A 73 -19.61 2.25 -11.75
N LEU A 74 -19.33 2.50 -10.47
CA LEU A 74 -18.08 3.08 -9.99
C LEU A 74 -16.98 2.03 -9.76
N PHE A 75 -17.33 0.74 -9.87
CA PHE A 75 -16.34 -0.32 -9.74
C PHE A 75 -15.38 -0.30 -10.92
N GLU A 76 -14.09 -0.18 -10.61
CA GLU A 76 -13.02 -0.24 -11.58
C GLU A 76 -12.20 -1.52 -11.39
N SER A 77 -12.10 -2.33 -12.41
CA SER A 77 -11.24 -3.51 -12.42
C SER A 77 -9.78 -3.14 -12.61
N SER A 78 -8.89 -3.88 -11.97
CA SER A 78 -7.46 -3.85 -12.33
C SER A 78 -7.26 -4.25 -13.79
N VAL A 79 -6.22 -3.73 -14.44
CA VAL A 79 -5.90 -4.04 -15.86
C VAL A 79 -5.66 -5.52 -16.13
N ASP A 80 -5.37 -6.31 -15.10
CA ASP A 80 -5.20 -7.76 -15.18
C ASP A 80 -6.37 -8.54 -14.53
N GLY A 81 -7.45 -7.85 -14.19
CA GLY A 81 -8.64 -8.43 -13.55
C GLY A 81 -8.43 -8.88 -12.10
N ILE A 82 -7.25 -8.61 -11.51
CA ILE A 82 -6.94 -9.08 -10.16
C ILE A 82 -7.11 -7.94 -9.15
N THR A 83 -8.00 -8.15 -8.19
CA THR A 83 -8.22 -7.28 -7.03
C THR A 83 -7.69 -7.96 -5.77
N LEU A 84 -6.92 -7.25 -4.95
CA LEU A 84 -6.56 -7.71 -3.61
C LEU A 84 -7.58 -7.18 -2.60
N LEU A 85 -8.04 -8.06 -1.74
CA LEU A 85 -8.77 -7.72 -0.51
C LEU A 85 -7.78 -7.87 0.64
N GLN A 86 -7.59 -6.81 1.41
CA GLN A 86 -6.59 -6.77 2.47
C GLN A 86 -7.17 -6.17 3.74
N ALA A 87 -6.89 -6.79 4.88
CA ALA A 87 -7.23 -6.24 6.18
C ALA A 87 -6.67 -4.81 6.32
N TYR A 88 -7.53 -3.86 6.71
CA TYR A 88 -7.07 -2.50 6.96
C TYR A 88 -6.45 -2.40 8.36
N ILE A 89 -5.21 -1.96 8.41
CA ILE A 89 -4.52 -1.65 9.66
C ILE A 89 -4.54 -0.14 9.86
N LYS A 90 -5.34 0.32 10.82
CA LYS A 90 -5.39 1.74 11.16
C LYS A 90 -4.10 2.14 11.89
N PRO A 91 -3.35 3.12 11.37
CA PRO A 91 -2.20 3.65 12.09
C PRO A 91 -2.62 4.25 13.44
N SER A 92 -1.92 3.93 14.52
CA SER A 92 -2.25 4.41 15.86
C SER A 92 -2.08 5.92 16.03
N ASP A 93 -1.18 6.52 15.28
CA ASP A 93 -0.86 7.95 15.27
C ASP A 93 -1.36 8.69 14.01
N GLY A 94 -2.20 8.03 13.19
CA GLY A 94 -2.69 8.58 11.92
C GLY A 94 -1.61 8.73 10.84
N ARG A 95 -0.43 8.13 11.04
CA ARG A 95 0.71 8.30 10.14
C ARG A 95 1.21 6.96 9.60
N ILE A 96 1.57 6.94 8.33
CA ILE A 96 2.22 5.80 7.67
C ILE A 96 3.72 6.06 7.60
N ARG A 97 4.51 5.03 7.84
CA ARG A 97 5.96 5.10 7.72
C ARG A 97 6.41 4.41 6.45
N ARG A 98 7.15 5.13 5.62
CA ARG A 98 7.75 4.63 4.40
C ARG A 98 9.28 4.68 4.55
N SER A 99 9.91 3.52 4.45
CA SER A 99 11.36 3.40 4.54
C SER A 99 11.96 3.23 3.16
N GLU A 100 13.00 4.00 2.88
CA GLU A 100 13.68 4.03 1.60
C GLU A 100 15.02 3.28 1.70
N PHE A 101 15.34 2.53 0.65
CA PHE A 101 16.57 1.74 0.56
C PHE A 101 17.26 1.98 -0.77
N ILE A 102 18.60 2.08 -0.75
CA ILE A 102 19.45 2.17 -1.95
C ILE A 102 20.54 1.12 -1.85
N ASN A 103 20.81 0.40 -2.93
CA ASN A 103 21.76 -0.70 -2.94
C ASN A 103 21.53 -1.68 -1.79
N GLN A 104 20.25 -1.98 -1.52
CA GLN A 104 19.81 -2.90 -0.47
C GLN A 104 20.15 -2.44 0.96
N LYS A 105 20.48 -1.17 1.14
CA LYS A 105 20.79 -0.54 2.41
C LYS A 105 19.76 0.50 2.79
N PHE A 106 19.36 0.49 4.05
CA PHE A 106 18.47 1.48 4.61
C PHE A 106 19.06 2.89 4.45
N LEU A 107 18.23 3.83 4.01
CA LEU A 107 18.60 5.23 3.85
C LEU A 107 17.93 6.11 4.91
N TYR A 108 16.60 6.17 4.91
CA TYR A 108 15.81 6.92 5.89
C TYR A 108 14.36 6.41 5.94
N THR A 109 13.60 6.87 6.92
CA THR A 109 12.16 6.68 7.01
C THR A 109 11.44 8.02 6.94
N VAL A 110 10.39 8.07 6.13
CA VAL A 110 9.44 9.19 6.07
C VAL A 110 8.16 8.82 6.78
N SER A 111 7.73 9.64 7.70
CA SER A 111 6.40 9.61 8.29
C SER A 111 5.46 10.46 7.45
N ILE A 112 4.34 9.89 7.02
CA ILE A 112 3.38 10.50 6.12
C ILE A 112 2.04 10.58 6.83
N ASP A 113 1.46 11.76 6.94
CA ASP A 113 0.10 11.93 7.43
C ASP A 113 -0.87 11.30 6.42
N SER A 114 -1.71 10.40 6.92
CA SER A 114 -2.69 9.65 6.14
C SER A 114 -4.14 10.03 6.47
N SER A 115 -4.35 11.12 7.23
CA SER A 115 -5.68 11.59 7.61
C SER A 115 -6.56 11.97 6.42
N ASP A 116 -5.95 12.46 5.33
CA ASP A 116 -6.64 12.85 4.09
C ASP A 116 -6.89 11.69 3.11
N GLY A 117 -6.59 10.44 3.50
CA GLY A 117 -6.82 9.25 2.68
C GLY A 117 -5.55 8.56 2.17
N PHE A 118 -5.71 7.71 1.15
CA PHE A 118 -4.67 6.79 0.67
C PHE A 118 -3.73 7.37 -0.39
N GLN A 119 -3.95 8.58 -0.87
CA GLN A 119 -3.03 9.24 -1.80
C GLN A 119 -1.80 9.74 -1.05
N LEU A 120 -0.75 8.93 -1.07
CA LEU A 120 0.48 9.16 -0.30
C LEU A 120 1.60 9.79 -1.15
N CYS A 121 1.34 10.12 -2.41
CA CYS A 121 2.33 10.67 -3.31
C CYS A 121 2.12 12.19 -3.49
N PRO A 122 3.17 13.00 -3.35
CA PRO A 122 3.08 14.45 -3.58
C PRO A 122 2.93 14.83 -5.07
N ALA A 123 2.81 13.85 -5.98
CA ALA A 123 2.79 14.10 -7.41
C ALA A 123 1.66 15.03 -7.88
N ASP A 124 0.54 15.09 -7.14
CA ASP A 124 -0.54 16.04 -7.44
C ASP A 124 -0.30 17.43 -6.83
N GLY A 125 0.69 17.57 -5.94
CA GLY A 125 1.17 18.85 -5.39
C GLY A 125 2.25 19.51 -6.23
N CYS A 126 2.84 18.84 -7.19
CA CYS A 126 3.77 19.44 -8.15
C CYS A 126 3.00 20.25 -9.18
N GLN A 127 2.48 21.40 -8.78
CA GLN A 127 2.04 22.44 -9.73
C GLN A 127 3.30 22.99 -10.42
N ILE A 128 3.46 22.62 -11.69
CA ILE A 128 4.49 23.21 -12.57
C ILE A 128 4.38 24.72 -12.47
N GLY A 129 5.41 25.37 -11.89
CA GLY A 129 5.48 26.84 -11.79
C GLY A 129 5.49 27.44 -10.39
N LYS A 130 5.31 26.66 -9.30
CA LYS A 130 5.55 27.17 -7.95
C LYS A 130 7.03 27.09 -7.61
N ARG A 131 7.61 28.24 -7.16
CA ARG A 131 8.99 28.27 -6.66
C ARG A 131 9.10 27.44 -5.38
N PRO A 132 10.27 26.81 -5.09
CA PRO A 132 10.50 26.01 -3.89
C PRO A 132 10.15 26.72 -2.57
N GLU A 133 10.25 28.05 -2.55
CA GLU A 133 9.93 28.90 -1.40
C GLU A 133 8.41 29.03 -1.12
N GLN A 134 7.57 28.59 -2.03
CA GLN A 134 6.09 28.61 -1.92
C GLN A 134 5.49 27.22 -1.65
N LEU A 135 6.33 26.20 -1.61
CA LEU A 135 5.98 24.91 -1.03
C LEU A 135 6.00 25.11 0.48
N GLU A 136 4.85 25.40 1.08
CA GLU A 136 4.67 25.13 2.49
C GLU A 136 5.21 23.70 2.69
N THR A 137 6.26 23.57 3.48
CA THR A 137 6.78 22.27 3.91
C THR A 137 5.64 21.63 4.67
N SER A 138 4.81 20.91 3.96
CA SER A 138 3.59 20.39 4.51
C SER A 138 4.03 19.44 5.64
N GLU A 139 3.51 19.65 6.83
CA GLU A 139 3.66 18.75 7.98
C GLU A 139 3.28 17.29 7.64
N LYS A 140 2.75 17.12 6.42
CA LYS A 140 2.37 15.83 5.85
C LYS A 140 3.54 14.84 5.74
N PHE A 141 4.74 15.31 5.37
CA PHE A 141 5.94 14.48 5.20
C PHE A 141 7.03 14.91 6.18
N GLN A 142 7.48 13.99 7.01
CA GLN A 142 8.53 14.25 7.99
C GLN A 142 9.54 13.09 7.99
N ILE A 143 10.83 13.39 7.92
CA ILE A 143 11.87 12.40 8.20
C ILE A 143 11.78 12.05 9.67
N THR A 144 11.75 10.77 10.00
CA THR A 144 11.59 10.29 11.36
C THR A 144 12.75 9.39 11.76
N GLU A 145 12.68 8.93 13.01
CA GLU A 145 13.61 7.96 13.58
C GLU A 145 13.78 6.74 12.64
N PRO A 146 15.00 6.20 12.59
CA PRO A 146 15.29 5.02 11.79
C PRO A 146 14.48 3.81 12.26
N LEU A 147 14.34 2.84 11.38
CA LEU A 147 13.77 1.55 11.74
C LEU A 147 14.57 0.90 12.88
N PRO A 148 13.89 0.19 13.82
CA PRO A 148 14.58 -0.68 14.78
C PRO A 148 15.54 -1.64 14.07
N ASP A 149 16.71 -1.90 14.65
CA ASP A 149 17.79 -2.65 14.01
C ASP A 149 17.35 -4.02 13.47
N GLY A 150 16.61 -4.80 14.23
CA GLY A 150 16.12 -6.11 13.77
C GLY A 150 15.19 -6.02 12.57
N ARG A 151 14.34 -5.00 12.51
CA ARG A 151 13.44 -4.77 11.35
C ARG A 151 14.21 -4.29 10.13
N ARG A 152 15.19 -3.41 10.33
CA ARG A 152 16.07 -2.95 9.27
C ARG A 152 16.84 -4.11 8.63
N GLU A 153 17.44 -4.97 9.45
CA GLU A 153 18.17 -6.14 8.98
C GLU A 153 17.27 -7.12 8.19
N ALA A 154 16.06 -7.37 8.67
CA ALA A 154 15.08 -8.21 7.96
C ALA A 154 14.75 -7.65 6.56
N TYR A 155 14.54 -6.36 6.43
CA TYR A 155 14.27 -5.72 5.14
C TYR A 155 15.48 -5.70 4.22
N GLU A 156 16.68 -5.40 4.73
CA GLU A 156 17.91 -5.46 3.92
C GLU A 156 18.17 -6.89 3.40
N ASN A 157 17.94 -7.91 4.22
CA ASN A 157 18.06 -9.31 3.80
C ASN A 157 17.01 -9.69 2.76
N PHE A 158 15.77 -9.22 2.93
CA PHE A 158 14.71 -9.39 1.91
C PHE A 158 15.12 -8.80 0.56
N LEU A 159 15.60 -7.55 0.54
CA LEU A 159 16.02 -6.87 -0.69
C LEU A 159 17.16 -7.57 -1.39
N LYS A 160 18.15 -8.07 -0.62
CA LYS A 160 19.26 -8.89 -1.16
C LYS A 160 18.74 -10.17 -1.82
N ASN A 161 17.88 -10.93 -1.11
CA ASN A 161 17.35 -12.19 -1.59
C ASN A 161 16.42 -12.00 -2.80
N ALA A 162 15.72 -10.89 -2.87
CA ALA A 162 14.83 -10.51 -3.97
C ALA A 162 15.57 -9.80 -5.13
N GLN A 163 16.86 -9.49 -4.97
CA GLN A 163 17.70 -8.75 -5.93
C GLN A 163 17.08 -7.38 -6.29
N ILE A 164 16.57 -6.67 -5.27
CA ILE A 164 16.01 -5.34 -5.41
C ILE A 164 17.06 -4.33 -4.98
N GLU A 165 17.43 -3.39 -5.86
CA GLU A 165 18.47 -2.38 -5.58
C GLU A 165 17.87 -1.12 -4.94
N VAL A 166 16.64 -0.75 -5.32
CA VAL A 166 15.93 0.44 -4.82
C VAL A 166 14.52 0.05 -4.37
N ALA A 167 14.16 0.46 -3.17
CA ALA A 167 12.84 0.23 -2.59
C ALA A 167 12.46 1.37 -1.62
#